data_86c8a536d8cf04eb6e72bc88ce1eda0d
#
_entry.id   86c8a536d8cf04eb6e72bc88ce1eda0d
#
_cell.length_a   1.000
_cell.length_b   1.000
_cell.length_c   1.000
_cell.angle_alpha   90.00
_cell.angle_beta   90.00
_cell.angle_gamma   90.00
#
_symmetry.space_group_name_H-M   'P 1'
#
loop_
_entity.id
_entity.type
_entity.pdbx_description
1 polymer ?
#
loop_
_entity_poly.entity_id
_entity_poly.type
_entity_poly.pdbx_seq_one_letter_code
_entity_poly.pdbx_strand_id
1 'polypeptide(L)'
;MGDLFKDLFEAQITLGEQHILWREVVGNVFGFGSAILGMRRKVWAWPVGIVGNVLLFTVFVGVAFGNPQNQTLWGQAARQVFFVAVSVYGWNRWRANRRSGDDAPAVVPRWATARERTAYLGVAAGGVLVCWAVFRAIGTEWPAPWWYFLADSWIFVGSILATYAMARGWVDFWLAWLAVDLVGVPELIYFKFYPSAILYGVYGVLVVYGFVTWLRIARDERSPFDGAVPRPDEVPA
;
A
#
# COMPACT_ATOMS: atom_id res chain seq x y z
N MET A 1 -18.05 -5.91 -30.18
CA MET A 1 -17.42 -6.20 -28.86
C MET A 1 -16.30 -5.21 -28.53
N GLY A 2 -15.46 -4.81 -29.53
CA GLY A 2 -14.39 -3.83 -29.28
C GLY A 2 -14.89 -2.46 -28.85
N ASP A 3 -15.96 -1.98 -29.45
CA ASP A 3 -16.51 -0.64 -29.17
C ASP A 3 -17.14 -0.58 -27.77
N LEU A 4 -17.90 -1.60 -27.36
CA LEU A 4 -18.46 -1.67 -26.01
C LEU A 4 -17.38 -1.71 -24.92
N PHE A 5 -16.28 -2.42 -25.15
CA PHE A 5 -15.16 -2.45 -24.20
C PHE A 5 -14.46 -1.09 -24.13
N LYS A 6 -14.30 -0.42 -25.28
CA LYS A 6 -13.74 0.92 -25.34
C LYS A 6 -14.63 1.92 -24.61
N ASP A 7 -15.94 1.91 -24.86
CA ASP A 7 -16.91 2.81 -24.22
C ASP A 7 -16.93 2.61 -22.70
N LEU A 8 -16.91 1.36 -22.21
CA LEU A 8 -16.82 1.07 -20.78
C LEU A 8 -15.48 1.50 -20.18
N PHE A 9 -14.39 1.34 -20.93
CA PHE A 9 -13.05 1.70 -20.46
C PHE A 9 -12.86 3.22 -20.38
N GLU A 10 -13.46 3.97 -21.29
CA GLU A 10 -13.42 5.43 -21.35
C GLU A 10 -14.59 6.09 -20.60
N ALA A 11 -15.51 5.31 -20.04
CA ALA A 11 -16.66 5.81 -19.30
C ALA A 11 -16.25 6.72 -18.15
N GLN A 12 -16.95 7.85 -18.01
CA GLN A 12 -16.67 8.92 -17.05
C GLN A 12 -17.89 9.23 -16.21
N ILE A 13 -17.64 9.58 -14.95
CA ILE A 13 -18.63 10.19 -14.07
C ILE A 13 -18.31 11.70 -14.03
N THR A 14 -19.29 12.52 -14.31
CA THR A 14 -19.15 13.96 -14.18
C THR A 14 -19.69 14.40 -12.81
N LEU A 15 -18.81 14.96 -11.97
CA LEU A 15 -19.16 15.56 -10.68
C LEU A 15 -18.80 17.06 -10.71
N GLY A 16 -19.79 17.89 -10.98
CA GLY A 16 -19.57 19.32 -11.22
C GLY A 16 -18.71 19.55 -12.47
N GLU A 17 -17.57 20.21 -12.32
CA GLU A 17 -16.62 20.46 -13.41
C GLU A 17 -15.56 19.35 -13.55
N GLN A 18 -15.60 18.31 -12.71
CA GLN A 18 -14.61 17.24 -12.74
C GLN A 18 -15.13 16.00 -13.48
N HIS A 19 -14.30 15.47 -14.37
CA HIS A 19 -14.52 14.22 -15.08
C HIS A 19 -13.65 13.13 -14.47
N ILE A 20 -14.28 12.15 -13.81
CA ILE A 20 -13.62 11.05 -13.12
C ILE A 20 -13.84 9.77 -13.94
N LEU A 21 -12.77 9.08 -14.30
CA LEU A 21 -12.85 7.83 -15.02
C LEU A 21 -13.41 6.70 -14.12
N TRP A 22 -14.35 5.92 -14.63
CA TRP A 22 -14.87 4.76 -13.91
C TRP A 22 -13.75 3.81 -13.47
N ARG A 23 -12.75 3.59 -14.32
CA ARG A 23 -11.60 2.73 -13.98
C ARG A 23 -10.77 3.27 -12.81
N GLU A 24 -10.77 4.58 -12.57
CA GLU A 24 -10.17 5.18 -11.38
C GLU A 24 -10.96 4.81 -10.13
N VAL A 25 -12.28 4.96 -10.17
CA VAL A 25 -13.17 4.60 -9.05
C VAL A 25 -13.05 3.10 -8.75
N VAL A 26 -13.16 2.26 -9.78
CA VAL A 26 -13.04 0.81 -9.63
C VAL A 26 -11.67 0.41 -9.11
N GLY A 27 -10.59 1.01 -9.64
CA GLY A 27 -9.22 0.77 -9.16
C GLY A 27 -9.05 1.09 -7.67
N ASN A 28 -9.62 2.20 -7.21
CA ASN A 28 -9.61 2.58 -5.79
C ASN A 28 -10.47 1.63 -4.93
N VAL A 29 -11.62 1.18 -5.42
CA VAL A 29 -12.46 0.16 -4.72
C VAL A 29 -11.70 -1.15 -4.56
N PHE A 30 -10.98 -1.60 -5.60
CA PHE A 30 -10.12 -2.78 -5.51
C PHE A 30 -8.96 -2.56 -4.51
N GLY A 31 -8.34 -1.37 -4.51
CA GLY A 31 -7.31 -1.01 -3.54
C GLY A 31 -7.83 -1.09 -2.11
N PHE A 32 -9.02 -0.53 -1.85
CA PHE A 32 -9.68 -0.59 -0.55
C PHE A 32 -10.02 -2.03 -0.14
N GLY A 33 -10.60 -2.81 -1.05
CA GLY A 33 -10.87 -4.23 -0.84
C GLY A 33 -9.61 -5.04 -0.52
N SER A 34 -8.49 -4.75 -1.23
CA SER A 34 -7.18 -5.33 -0.96
C SER A 34 -6.69 -5.02 0.47
N ALA A 35 -6.84 -3.78 0.93
CA ALA A 35 -6.45 -3.38 2.29
C ALA A 35 -7.25 -4.15 3.35
N ILE A 36 -8.59 -4.28 3.19
CA ILE A 36 -9.44 -5.06 4.09
C ILE A 36 -9.06 -6.54 4.10
N LEU A 37 -8.83 -7.14 2.93
CA LEU A 37 -8.40 -8.54 2.81
C LEU A 37 -7.02 -8.76 3.42
N GLY A 38 -6.11 -7.81 3.25
CA GLY A 38 -4.78 -7.83 3.86
C GLY A 38 -4.83 -7.77 5.38
N MET A 39 -5.66 -6.91 5.93
CA MET A 39 -5.92 -6.84 7.37
C MET A 39 -6.44 -8.19 7.91
N ARG A 40 -7.30 -8.86 7.14
CA ARG A 40 -7.81 -10.21 7.44
C ARG A 40 -6.83 -11.33 7.10
N ARG A 41 -5.63 -11.01 6.66
CA ARG A 41 -4.56 -11.96 6.29
C ARG A 41 -4.98 -12.96 5.19
N LYS A 42 -5.89 -12.56 4.31
CA LYS A 42 -6.35 -13.40 3.20
C LYS A 42 -5.41 -13.27 2.00
N VAL A 43 -5.06 -14.39 1.37
CA VAL A 43 -4.20 -14.40 0.16
C VAL A 43 -4.77 -13.54 -0.96
N TRP A 44 -6.10 -13.45 -1.04
CA TRP A 44 -6.82 -12.66 -2.04
C TRP A 44 -6.55 -11.16 -1.99
N ALA A 45 -5.95 -10.65 -0.90
CA ALA A 45 -5.51 -9.26 -0.83
C ALA A 45 -4.61 -8.89 -2.03
N TRP A 46 -3.71 -9.79 -2.40
CA TRP A 46 -2.72 -9.53 -3.44
C TRP A 46 -3.31 -9.46 -4.85
N PRO A 47 -4.04 -10.48 -5.38
CA PRO A 47 -4.65 -10.39 -6.70
C PRO A 47 -5.65 -9.25 -6.81
N VAL A 48 -6.45 -8.98 -5.78
CA VAL A 48 -7.36 -7.83 -5.75
C VAL A 48 -6.58 -6.52 -5.84
N GLY A 49 -5.48 -6.37 -5.10
CA GLY A 49 -4.59 -5.21 -5.20
C GLY A 49 -3.92 -5.07 -6.56
N ILE A 50 -3.50 -6.18 -7.19
CA ILE A 50 -2.93 -6.16 -8.55
C ILE A 50 -3.93 -5.59 -9.54
N VAL A 51 -5.19 -6.05 -9.52
CA VAL A 51 -6.24 -5.54 -10.42
C VAL A 51 -6.41 -4.03 -10.21
N GLY A 52 -6.52 -3.58 -8.96
CA GLY A 52 -6.62 -2.15 -8.64
C GLY A 52 -5.46 -1.34 -9.19
N ASN A 53 -4.23 -1.80 -8.95
CA ASN A 53 -3.01 -1.11 -9.41
C ASN A 53 -2.89 -1.08 -10.95
N VAL A 54 -3.28 -2.15 -11.65
CA VAL A 54 -3.29 -2.17 -13.12
C VAL A 54 -4.30 -1.17 -13.67
N LEU A 55 -5.51 -1.09 -13.10
CA LEU A 55 -6.50 -0.09 -13.49
C LEU A 55 -5.98 1.34 -13.25
N LEU A 56 -5.42 1.63 -12.07
CA LEU A 56 -4.87 2.93 -11.74
C LEU A 56 -3.66 3.28 -12.61
N PHE A 57 -2.83 2.31 -12.99
CA PHE A 57 -1.75 2.51 -13.96
C PHE A 57 -2.29 3.08 -15.27
N THR A 58 -3.36 2.50 -15.82
CA THR A 58 -3.98 2.99 -17.06
C THR A 58 -4.56 4.40 -16.94
N VAL A 59 -4.96 4.81 -15.73
CA VAL A 59 -5.40 6.19 -15.45
C VAL A 59 -4.21 7.14 -15.48
N PHE A 60 -3.12 6.79 -14.80
CA PHE A 60 -1.97 7.68 -14.64
C PHE A 60 -1.07 7.81 -15.87
N VAL A 61 -1.02 6.80 -16.75
CA VAL A 61 -0.34 6.91 -18.06
C VAL A 61 -1.12 7.84 -19.02
N GLY A 62 -2.37 8.14 -18.72
CA GLY A 62 -3.14 9.24 -19.27
C GLY A 62 -3.33 9.19 -20.77
N VAL A 63 -2.52 9.90 -21.52
CA VAL A 63 -2.65 10.12 -22.97
C VAL A 63 -2.77 8.80 -23.75
N ALA A 64 -2.05 7.76 -23.37
CA ALA A 64 -2.07 6.46 -24.06
C ALA A 64 -3.41 5.72 -23.90
N PHE A 65 -4.22 6.06 -22.90
CA PHE A 65 -5.48 5.39 -22.56
C PHE A 65 -6.68 6.34 -22.46
N GLY A 66 -6.64 7.49 -23.14
CA GLY A 66 -7.79 8.41 -23.22
C GLY A 66 -8.19 9.03 -21.89
N ASN A 67 -7.23 9.60 -21.16
CA ASN A 67 -7.52 10.34 -19.92
C ASN A 67 -8.07 11.75 -20.26
N PRO A 68 -9.23 12.18 -19.70
CA PRO A 68 -9.82 13.49 -19.96
C PRO A 68 -8.93 14.65 -19.54
N GLN A 69 -8.06 14.49 -18.53
CA GLN A 69 -7.10 15.52 -18.12
C GLN A 69 -5.94 15.68 -19.13
N ASN A 70 -5.81 14.78 -20.10
CA ASN A 70 -4.75 14.77 -21.12
C ASN A 70 -3.33 14.93 -20.54
N GLN A 71 -3.13 14.41 -19.32
CA GLN A 71 -1.86 14.49 -18.59
C GLN A 71 -1.37 13.08 -18.25
N THR A 72 -0.05 12.90 -18.27
CA THR A 72 0.59 11.68 -17.80
C THR A 72 1.31 11.94 -16.49
N LEU A 73 0.93 11.22 -15.45
CA LEU A 73 1.55 11.28 -14.12
C LEU A 73 2.55 10.14 -13.97
N TRP A 74 3.74 10.30 -14.55
CA TRP A 74 4.75 9.24 -14.61
C TRP A 74 5.16 8.68 -13.25
N GLY A 75 5.28 9.52 -12.20
CA GLY A 75 5.59 9.06 -10.83
C GLY A 75 4.48 8.17 -10.26
N GLN A 76 3.22 8.57 -10.47
CA GLN A 76 2.07 7.78 -10.04
C GLN A 76 1.96 6.47 -10.84
N ALA A 77 2.20 6.51 -12.16
CA ALA A 77 2.22 5.32 -13.00
C ALA A 77 3.35 4.35 -12.58
N ALA A 78 4.56 4.85 -12.38
CA ALA A 78 5.69 4.05 -11.91
C ALA A 78 5.39 3.40 -10.56
N ARG A 79 4.75 4.12 -9.62
CA ARG A 79 4.33 3.58 -8.32
C ARG A 79 3.41 2.37 -8.47
N GLN A 80 2.46 2.39 -9.42
CA GLN A 80 1.58 1.25 -9.65
C GLN A 80 2.36 0.02 -10.16
N VAL A 81 3.36 0.21 -11.01
CA VAL A 81 4.23 -0.89 -11.47
C VAL A 81 4.97 -1.53 -10.29
N PHE A 82 5.54 -0.73 -9.40
CA PHE A 82 6.18 -1.24 -8.18
C PHE A 82 5.19 -1.97 -7.27
N PHE A 83 3.99 -1.44 -7.09
CA PHE A 83 2.96 -2.10 -6.30
C PHE A 83 2.56 -3.46 -6.90
N VAL A 84 2.42 -3.56 -8.23
CA VAL A 84 2.16 -4.84 -8.89
C VAL A 84 3.31 -5.82 -8.64
N ALA A 85 4.57 -5.38 -8.81
CA ALA A 85 5.73 -6.24 -8.60
C ALA A 85 5.81 -6.77 -7.16
N VAL A 86 5.64 -5.90 -6.16
CA VAL A 86 5.64 -6.28 -4.74
C VAL A 86 4.41 -7.14 -4.42
N SER A 87 3.26 -6.87 -5.03
CA SER A 87 2.06 -7.68 -4.83
C SER A 87 2.21 -9.10 -5.39
N VAL A 88 2.86 -9.27 -6.53
CA VAL A 88 3.19 -10.61 -7.07
C VAL A 88 4.12 -11.36 -6.12
N TYR A 89 5.15 -10.68 -5.58
CA TYR A 89 6.02 -11.26 -4.56
C TYR A 89 5.23 -11.67 -3.30
N GLY A 90 4.38 -10.77 -2.78
CA GLY A 90 3.55 -11.02 -1.60
C GLY A 90 2.56 -12.16 -1.83
N TRP A 91 1.94 -12.23 -3.01
CA TRP A 91 1.02 -13.29 -3.38
C TRP A 91 1.70 -14.65 -3.35
N ASN A 92 2.85 -14.78 -4.02
CA ASN A 92 3.62 -16.03 -4.04
C ASN A 92 4.05 -16.44 -2.63
N ARG A 93 4.51 -15.49 -1.82
CA ARG A 93 4.94 -15.75 -0.46
C ARG A 93 3.78 -16.20 0.44
N TRP A 94 2.65 -15.49 0.42
CA TRP A 94 1.50 -15.84 1.25
C TRP A 94 0.84 -17.14 0.80
N ARG A 95 0.82 -17.41 -0.52
CA ARG A 95 0.33 -18.67 -1.07
C ARG A 95 1.20 -19.86 -0.62
N ALA A 96 2.52 -19.70 -0.62
CA ALA A 96 3.45 -20.74 -0.19
C ALA A 96 3.37 -21.02 1.32
N ASN A 97 3.07 -20.00 2.13
CA ASN A 97 2.96 -20.14 3.58
C ASN A 97 1.60 -20.71 4.06
N ARG A 98 0.62 -20.81 3.17
CA ARG A 98 -0.72 -21.27 3.48
C ARG A 98 -0.71 -22.76 3.84
N ARG A 99 -1.04 -23.09 5.10
CA ARG A 99 -0.88 -24.43 5.64
C ARG A 99 -2.06 -25.37 5.47
N SER A 100 -3.31 -24.93 5.36
CA SER A 100 -4.47 -25.81 5.18
C SER A 100 -5.76 -25.02 4.93
N GLY A 101 -6.49 -25.37 3.88
CA GLY A 101 -7.82 -24.83 3.58
C GLY A 101 -7.87 -23.36 3.13
N ASP A 102 -8.93 -22.99 2.40
CA ASP A 102 -9.09 -21.66 1.82
C ASP A 102 -9.33 -20.56 2.85
N ASP A 103 -9.79 -20.90 4.05
CA ASP A 103 -10.09 -19.97 5.13
C ASP A 103 -8.97 -19.73 6.13
N ALA A 104 -7.89 -20.50 6.08
CA ALA A 104 -6.76 -20.33 6.98
C ALA A 104 -6.03 -19.00 6.73
N PRO A 105 -5.54 -18.31 7.79
CA PRO A 105 -4.72 -17.12 7.64
C PRO A 105 -3.43 -17.42 6.87
N ALA A 106 -3.13 -16.60 5.84
CA ALA A 106 -1.98 -16.82 4.97
C ALA A 106 -0.64 -16.44 5.63
N VAL A 107 -0.66 -15.69 6.71
CA VAL A 107 0.54 -15.22 7.40
C VAL A 107 0.27 -15.05 8.89
N VAL A 108 1.29 -15.38 9.69
CA VAL A 108 1.36 -15.08 11.12
C VAL A 108 2.05 -13.74 11.29
N PRO A 109 1.37 -12.73 11.85
CA PRO A 109 1.97 -11.44 12.11
C PRO A 109 3.13 -11.54 13.10
N ARG A 110 4.25 -10.92 12.76
CA ARG A 110 5.40 -10.80 13.66
C ARG A 110 6.03 -9.42 13.56
N TRP A 111 6.75 -9.01 14.58
CA TRP A 111 7.62 -7.86 14.47
C TRP A 111 8.86 -8.19 13.62
N ALA A 112 9.34 -7.23 12.87
CA ALA A 112 10.64 -7.33 12.23
C ALA A 112 11.75 -7.40 13.30
N THR A 113 12.78 -8.18 13.03
CA THR A 113 13.99 -8.24 13.87
C THR A 113 14.78 -6.92 13.78
N ALA A 114 15.67 -6.66 14.73
CA ALA A 114 16.51 -5.47 14.71
C ALA A 114 17.32 -5.37 13.39
N ARG A 115 17.87 -6.49 12.93
CA ARG A 115 18.61 -6.54 11.64
C ARG A 115 17.72 -6.21 10.44
N GLU A 116 16.50 -6.76 10.40
CA GLU A 116 15.53 -6.47 9.35
C GLU A 116 15.12 -4.99 9.35
N ARG A 117 14.89 -4.39 10.55
CA ARG A 117 14.58 -2.96 10.69
C ARG A 117 15.73 -2.08 10.25
N THR A 118 16.97 -2.39 10.65
CA THR A 118 18.14 -1.62 10.22
C THR A 118 18.30 -1.65 8.70
N ALA A 119 18.18 -2.83 8.08
CA ALA A 119 18.23 -2.95 6.62
C ALA A 119 17.08 -2.19 5.95
N TYR A 120 15.86 -2.31 6.47
CA TYR A 120 14.68 -1.61 5.97
C TYR A 120 14.85 -0.08 6.03
N LEU A 121 15.31 0.45 7.16
CA LEU A 121 15.55 1.89 7.33
C LEU A 121 16.70 2.38 6.43
N GLY A 122 17.75 1.58 6.25
CA GLY A 122 18.83 1.89 5.32
C GLY A 122 18.36 1.98 3.86
N VAL A 123 17.54 1.01 3.43
CA VAL A 123 16.92 1.03 2.10
C VAL A 123 15.93 2.20 1.96
N ALA A 124 15.17 2.51 3.00
CA ALA A 124 14.26 3.66 3.01
C ALA A 124 15.04 4.97 2.83
N ALA A 125 16.06 5.21 3.64
CA ALA A 125 16.86 6.41 3.58
C ALA A 125 17.59 6.55 2.22
N GLY A 126 18.25 5.48 1.77
CA GLY A 126 18.92 5.47 0.46
C GLY A 126 17.95 5.66 -0.70
N GLY A 127 16.81 4.96 -0.66
CA GLY A 127 15.75 5.09 -1.68
C GLY A 127 15.18 6.50 -1.75
N VAL A 128 14.87 7.12 -0.61
CA VAL A 128 14.40 8.50 -0.54
C VAL A 128 15.43 9.48 -1.13
N LEU A 129 16.69 9.34 -0.78
CA LEU A 129 17.75 10.21 -1.32
C LEU A 129 17.91 10.05 -2.84
N VAL A 130 17.88 8.82 -3.35
CA VAL A 130 17.95 8.55 -4.80
C VAL A 130 16.73 9.12 -5.50
N CYS A 131 15.52 8.84 -5.01
CA CYS A 131 14.29 9.37 -5.61
C CYS A 131 14.24 10.90 -5.55
N TRP A 132 14.65 11.50 -4.43
CA TRP A 132 14.77 12.94 -4.30
C TRP A 132 15.70 13.56 -5.35
N ALA A 133 16.87 12.97 -5.55
CA ALA A 133 17.82 13.44 -6.56
C ALA A 133 17.24 13.31 -7.98
N VAL A 134 16.59 12.17 -8.28
CA VAL A 134 15.95 11.92 -9.59
C VAL A 134 14.79 12.88 -9.82
N PHE A 135 13.86 13.01 -8.88
CA PHE A 135 12.69 13.87 -9.03
C PHE A 135 13.11 15.34 -9.17
N ARG A 136 14.13 15.77 -8.43
CA ARG A 136 14.67 17.11 -8.56
C ARG A 136 15.37 17.34 -9.92
N ALA A 137 16.04 16.31 -10.46
CA ALA A 137 16.72 16.39 -11.76
C ALA A 137 15.73 16.41 -12.93
N ILE A 138 14.60 15.66 -12.84
CA ILE A 138 13.52 15.68 -13.83
C ILE A 138 12.80 17.03 -13.76
N GLY A 139 12.69 17.62 -12.57
CA GLY A 139 12.03 18.90 -12.34
C GLY A 139 10.52 18.81 -12.37
N THR A 140 9.90 19.94 -12.12
CA THR A 140 8.46 20.19 -12.33
C THR A 140 8.34 21.44 -13.21
N GLU A 141 7.29 21.50 -14.02
CA GLU A 141 7.00 22.69 -14.85
C GLU A 141 6.52 23.90 -14.01
N TRP A 142 6.26 23.68 -12.71
CA TRP A 142 5.79 24.71 -11.78
C TRP A 142 6.79 24.90 -10.63
N PRO A 143 6.84 26.08 -9.98
CA PRO A 143 7.76 26.38 -8.89
C PRO A 143 7.35 25.63 -7.62
N ALA A 144 7.85 24.40 -7.47
CA ALA A 144 7.57 23.57 -6.31
C ALA A 144 8.27 24.10 -5.05
N PRO A 145 7.64 24.01 -3.84
CA PRO A 145 8.30 24.27 -2.58
C PRO A 145 9.55 23.39 -2.42
N TRP A 146 10.54 23.88 -1.69
CA TRP A 146 11.83 23.19 -1.52
C TRP A 146 11.72 21.79 -0.91
N TRP A 147 10.71 21.55 -0.08
CA TRP A 147 10.45 20.28 0.61
C TRP A 147 9.69 19.26 -0.26
N TYR A 148 9.02 19.70 -1.34
CA TYR A 148 8.13 18.88 -2.14
C TYR A 148 8.76 17.59 -2.66
N PHE A 149 9.93 17.69 -3.30
CA PHE A 149 10.61 16.51 -3.86
C PHE A 149 11.01 15.51 -2.79
N LEU A 150 11.30 15.97 -1.56
CA LEU A 150 11.61 15.09 -0.44
C LEU A 150 10.35 14.38 0.07
N ALA A 151 9.24 15.11 0.20
CA ALA A 151 7.96 14.57 0.63
C ALA A 151 7.43 13.53 -0.36
N ASP A 152 7.43 13.84 -1.67
CA ASP A 152 6.98 12.93 -2.72
C ASP A 152 7.87 11.66 -2.79
N SER A 153 9.19 11.81 -2.62
CA SER A 153 10.12 10.67 -2.52
C SER A 153 9.85 9.81 -1.30
N TRP A 154 9.55 10.43 -0.15
CA TRP A 154 9.17 9.72 1.06
C TRP A 154 7.89 8.91 0.87
N ILE A 155 6.85 9.52 0.30
CA ILE A 155 5.58 8.86 0.02
C ILE A 155 5.79 7.70 -0.95
N PHE A 156 6.55 7.92 -2.03
CA PHE A 156 6.84 6.90 -3.03
C PHE A 156 7.57 5.68 -2.45
N VAL A 157 8.73 5.90 -1.84
CA VAL A 157 9.57 4.83 -1.27
C VAL A 157 8.89 4.17 -0.07
N GLY A 158 8.30 4.97 0.81
CA GLY A 158 7.59 4.48 1.99
C GLY A 158 6.44 3.55 1.63
N SER A 159 5.65 3.88 0.61
CA SER A 159 4.53 3.05 0.13
C SER A 159 5.01 1.69 -0.41
N ILE A 160 6.08 1.68 -1.21
CA ILE A 160 6.65 0.44 -1.75
C ILE A 160 7.16 -0.45 -0.62
N LEU A 161 7.91 0.14 0.32
CA LEU A 161 8.49 -0.59 1.45
C LEU A 161 7.42 -1.06 2.43
N ALA A 162 6.35 -0.29 2.67
CA ALA A 162 5.22 -0.73 3.47
C ALA A 162 4.56 -1.97 2.85
N THR A 163 4.32 -1.96 1.54
CA THR A 163 3.77 -3.12 0.81
C THR A 163 4.70 -4.34 0.90
N TYR A 164 6.01 -4.14 0.78
CA TYR A 164 7.00 -5.20 0.98
C TYR A 164 6.95 -5.77 2.42
N ALA A 165 6.91 -4.91 3.43
CA ALA A 165 6.84 -5.33 4.83
C ALA A 165 5.55 -6.12 5.13
N MET A 166 4.42 -5.74 4.51
CA MET A 166 3.18 -6.52 4.53
C MET A 166 3.39 -7.93 3.93
N ALA A 167 4.06 -8.02 2.79
CA ALA A 167 4.38 -9.31 2.16
C ALA A 167 5.23 -10.22 3.06
N ARG A 168 6.08 -9.62 3.90
CA ARG A 168 6.89 -10.31 4.91
C ARG A 168 6.10 -10.70 6.17
N GLY A 169 4.87 -10.21 6.32
CA GLY A 169 4.04 -10.41 7.51
C GLY A 169 4.52 -9.61 8.73
N TRP A 170 5.25 -8.51 8.52
CA TRP A 170 5.73 -7.68 9.62
C TRP A 170 4.62 -6.74 10.11
N VAL A 171 4.37 -6.68 11.41
CA VAL A 171 3.44 -5.70 12.00
C VAL A 171 3.89 -4.26 11.72
N ASP A 172 5.19 -4.06 11.59
CA ASP A 172 5.85 -2.79 11.28
C ASP A 172 5.30 -2.10 10.02
N PHE A 173 4.69 -2.85 9.07
CA PHE A 173 4.18 -2.27 7.83
C PHE A 173 3.05 -1.25 8.07
N TRP A 174 2.26 -1.43 9.12
CA TRP A 174 1.22 -0.48 9.49
C TRP A 174 1.81 0.85 9.94
N LEU A 175 2.94 0.81 10.68
CA LEU A 175 3.67 2.02 11.08
C LEU A 175 4.29 2.72 9.87
N ALA A 176 4.74 1.95 8.87
CA ALA A 176 5.25 2.52 7.63
C ALA A 176 4.16 3.26 6.84
N TRP A 177 2.95 2.69 6.74
CA TRP A 177 1.81 3.39 6.13
C TRP A 177 1.43 4.65 6.91
N LEU A 178 1.38 4.57 8.25
CA LEU A 178 1.11 5.74 9.08
C LEU A 178 2.15 6.86 8.85
N ALA A 179 3.43 6.49 8.71
CA ALA A 179 4.50 7.45 8.41
C ALA A 179 4.37 8.06 7.00
N VAL A 180 3.83 7.32 6.02
CA VAL A 180 3.48 7.84 4.68
C VAL A 180 2.32 8.82 4.78
N ASP A 181 1.26 8.48 5.51
CA ASP A 181 0.07 9.33 5.65
C ASP A 181 0.36 10.62 6.39
N LEU A 182 1.25 10.59 7.40
CA LEU A 182 1.70 11.80 8.14
C LEU A 182 2.35 12.85 7.25
N VAL A 183 2.93 12.45 6.12
CA VAL A 183 3.50 13.37 5.13
C VAL A 183 2.49 13.63 4.00
N GLY A 184 1.82 12.58 3.52
CA GLY A 184 0.95 12.68 2.36
C GLY A 184 -0.32 13.50 2.61
N VAL A 185 -0.95 13.39 3.79
CA VAL A 185 -2.16 14.18 4.09
C VAL A 185 -1.87 15.68 4.15
N PRO A 186 -0.86 16.17 4.90
CA PRO A 186 -0.48 17.58 4.87
C PRO A 186 -0.10 18.10 3.48
N GLU A 187 0.61 17.29 2.69
CA GLU A 187 0.97 17.65 1.30
C GLU A 187 -0.27 17.86 0.43
N LEU A 188 -1.21 16.90 0.45
CA LEU A 188 -2.46 17.00 -0.30
C LEU A 188 -3.31 18.20 0.12
N ILE A 189 -3.36 18.53 1.42
CA ILE A 189 -4.05 19.71 1.94
C ILE A 189 -3.37 20.98 1.44
N TYR A 190 -2.04 21.04 1.49
CA TYR A 190 -1.27 22.20 1.03
C TYR A 190 -1.55 22.51 -0.45
N PHE A 191 -1.58 21.47 -1.30
CA PHE A 191 -1.88 21.61 -2.73
C PHE A 191 -3.38 21.61 -3.04
N LYS A 192 -4.26 21.69 -2.03
CA LYS A 192 -5.72 21.78 -2.16
C LYS A 192 -6.37 20.55 -2.83
N PHE A 193 -5.72 19.39 -2.79
CA PHE A 193 -6.31 18.10 -3.20
C PHE A 193 -7.17 17.50 -2.09
N TYR A 194 -8.19 18.24 -1.66
CA TYR A 194 -9.04 17.86 -0.53
C TYR A 194 -9.73 16.49 -0.67
N PRO A 195 -10.28 16.10 -1.84
CA PRO A 195 -10.86 14.75 -2.00
C PRO A 195 -9.85 13.64 -1.73
N SER A 196 -8.63 13.80 -2.25
CA SER A 196 -7.53 12.84 -2.02
C SER A 196 -7.07 12.84 -0.56
N ALA A 197 -7.00 14.02 0.08
CA ALA A 197 -6.66 14.12 1.50
C ALA A 197 -7.69 13.40 2.39
N ILE A 198 -8.99 13.54 2.09
CA ILE A 198 -10.07 12.82 2.79
C ILE A 198 -9.91 11.31 2.61
N LEU A 199 -9.63 10.84 1.39
CA LEU A 199 -9.41 9.43 1.10
C LEU A 199 -8.22 8.88 1.88
N TYR A 200 -7.09 9.59 1.93
CA TYR A 200 -5.94 9.24 2.77
C TYR A 200 -6.30 9.21 4.25
N GLY A 201 -7.12 10.14 4.73
CA GLY A 201 -7.65 10.11 6.09
C GLY A 201 -8.47 8.85 6.39
N VAL A 202 -9.31 8.41 5.44
CA VAL A 202 -10.07 7.14 5.54
C VAL A 202 -9.11 5.94 5.58
N TYR A 203 -8.09 5.91 4.73
CA TYR A 203 -7.05 4.88 4.79
C TYR A 203 -6.28 4.94 6.11
N GLY A 204 -5.98 6.11 6.64
CA GLY A 204 -5.33 6.29 7.95
C GLY A 204 -6.12 5.64 9.09
N VAL A 205 -7.46 5.77 9.09
CA VAL A 205 -8.31 5.05 10.07
C VAL A 205 -8.18 3.53 9.91
N LEU A 206 -8.19 3.02 8.67
CA LEU A 206 -7.99 1.60 8.41
C LEU A 206 -6.59 1.11 8.84
N VAL A 207 -5.56 1.93 8.63
CA VAL A 207 -4.18 1.65 9.05
C VAL A 207 -4.11 1.48 10.57
N VAL A 208 -4.71 2.40 11.33
CA VAL A 208 -4.74 2.31 12.81
C VAL A 208 -5.53 1.08 13.25
N TYR A 209 -6.69 0.83 12.69
CA TYR A 209 -7.50 -0.35 13.03
C TYR A 209 -6.77 -1.66 12.69
N GLY A 210 -6.16 -1.74 11.51
CA GLY A 210 -5.37 -2.89 11.07
C GLY A 210 -4.16 -3.13 11.95
N PHE A 211 -3.45 -2.06 12.35
CA PHE A 211 -2.33 -2.14 13.28
C PHE A 211 -2.74 -2.76 14.61
N VAL A 212 -3.83 -2.26 15.22
CA VAL A 212 -4.34 -2.78 16.50
C VAL A 212 -4.73 -4.26 16.35
N THR A 213 -5.37 -4.61 15.26
CA THR A 213 -5.79 -5.99 14.97
C THR A 213 -4.57 -6.93 14.85
N TRP A 214 -3.58 -6.56 14.05
CA TRP A 214 -2.37 -7.37 13.86
C TRP A 214 -1.51 -7.44 15.12
N LEU A 215 -1.47 -6.35 15.89
CA LEU A 215 -0.74 -6.30 17.16
C LEU A 215 -1.33 -7.28 18.18
N ARG A 216 -2.67 -7.36 18.29
CA ARG A 216 -3.34 -8.32 19.18
C ARG A 216 -3.00 -9.75 18.78
N ILE A 217 -3.13 -10.10 17.50
CA ILE A 217 -2.80 -11.41 16.98
C ILE A 217 -1.33 -11.77 17.26
N ALA A 218 -0.40 -10.84 16.99
CA ALA A 218 1.03 -11.07 17.25
C ALA A 218 1.38 -11.24 18.74
N ARG A 219 0.54 -10.73 19.65
CA ARG A 219 0.68 -10.95 21.10
C ARG A 219 0.12 -12.31 21.52
N ASP A 220 -1.08 -12.64 21.03
CA ASP A 220 -1.76 -13.88 21.39
C ASP A 220 -0.96 -15.12 20.94
N GLU A 221 -0.31 -15.05 19.77
CA GLU A 221 0.53 -16.13 19.26
C GLU A 221 1.89 -16.25 19.96
N ARG A 222 2.32 -15.27 20.76
CA ARG A 222 3.48 -15.39 21.66
C ARG A 222 3.14 -16.02 23.01
N SER A 223 1.88 -15.97 23.40
CA SER A 223 1.39 -16.43 24.72
C SER A 223 1.29 -17.96 24.94
N PRO A 224 1.23 -18.86 23.94
CA PRO A 224 1.10 -20.29 24.20
C PRO A 224 2.28 -20.95 24.90
N PHE A 225 3.45 -20.29 24.98
CA PHE A 225 4.66 -20.88 25.54
C PHE A 225 5.00 -20.44 26.97
N ASP A 226 4.38 -19.38 27.48
CA ASP A 226 4.65 -18.88 28.85
C ASP A 226 3.83 -19.61 29.94
N GLY A 227 2.87 -20.46 29.55
CA GLY A 227 1.98 -21.18 30.48
C GLY A 227 2.20 -22.69 30.60
N ALA A 228 3.15 -23.28 29.87
CA ALA A 228 3.31 -24.73 29.74
C ALA A 228 4.68 -25.26 30.22
N VAL A 229 5.32 -24.60 31.18
CA VAL A 229 6.35 -25.31 32.00
C VAL A 229 5.62 -25.81 33.22
N PRO A 230 5.35 -27.14 33.33
CA PRO A 230 4.83 -27.73 34.59
C PRO A 230 5.81 -27.37 35.71
N ARG A 231 5.30 -26.82 36.81
CA ARG A 231 6.14 -26.59 37.95
C ARG A 231 6.71 -27.94 38.42
N PRO A 232 7.94 -27.95 38.94
CA PRO A 232 8.58 -29.18 39.37
C PRO A 232 7.78 -30.01 40.41
N ASP A 233 6.81 -29.37 41.03
CA ASP A 233 5.89 -29.92 42.05
C ASP A 233 4.60 -30.56 41.44
N GLU A 234 4.38 -30.43 40.13
CA GLU A 234 3.21 -31.02 39.43
C GLU A 234 3.54 -32.31 38.67
N VAL A 235 4.76 -32.84 38.80
CA VAL A 235 5.13 -34.15 38.20
C VAL A 235 4.82 -35.22 39.22
N PRO A 236 3.85 -36.15 38.96
CA PRO A 236 3.60 -37.27 39.84
C PRO A 236 4.83 -38.14 39.91
N ALA A 237 5.18 -38.59 41.14
CA ALA A 237 6.28 -39.48 41.42
C ALA A 237 6.06 -40.89 40.84
#